data_e53296f887672f84311a18fabd8611c1
#
_entry.id   e53296f887672f84311a18fabd8611c1
#
_cell.length_a   1.000
_cell.length_b   1.000
_cell.length_c   1.000
_cell.angle_alpha   90.00
_cell.angle_beta   90.00
_cell.angle_gamma   90.00
#
_symmetry.space_group_name_H-M   'P 1'
#
loop_
_entity.id
_entity.type
_entity.pdbx_description
1 polymer ?
#
loop_
_entity_poly.entity_id
_entity_poly.type
_entity_poly.pdbx_seq_one_letter_code
_entity_poly.pdbx_strand_id
1 'polypeptide(L)'
;MALDSQGIVDRLASHAMSLGIFDRVNTHEPKNAPGRGLSCAIWVQRIDPAGTLSGLSSTTGRITFNVRCYTNMLQQPEDAIDPNLLRAVDALISAYSGDFTLGGTVRNVDLLGMGGSGGLYVEAGYLNMNERIYRLMTLWVPILVNDLWDQAA
;
A
#
# COMPACT_ATOMS: atom_id res chain seq x y z
N MET A 1 18.24 -13.78 -5.41
CA MET A 1 18.35 -12.36 -5.09
C MET A 1 17.49 -12.05 -3.89
N ALA A 2 17.94 -11.21 -3.00
CA ALA A 2 17.15 -10.87 -1.83
C ALA A 2 16.09 -9.81 -2.16
N LEU A 3 14.94 -9.89 -1.50
CA LEU A 3 13.87 -8.90 -1.63
C LEU A 3 14.27 -7.60 -0.94
N ASP A 4 14.29 -6.50 -1.67
CA ASP A 4 14.49 -5.16 -1.10
C ASP A 4 13.15 -4.57 -0.65
N SER A 5 12.61 -5.12 0.43
CA SER A 5 11.32 -4.70 0.96
C SER A 5 11.36 -3.25 1.47
N GLN A 6 12.45 -2.85 2.08
CA GLN A 6 12.59 -1.48 2.59
C GLN A 6 12.61 -0.45 1.47
N GLY A 7 13.30 -0.73 0.38
CA GLY A 7 13.31 0.15 -0.78
C GLY A 7 11.93 0.32 -1.41
N ILE A 8 11.15 -0.76 -1.47
CA ILE A 8 9.78 -0.72 -1.98
C ILE A 8 8.89 0.12 -1.07
N VAL A 9 8.93 -0.13 0.24
CA VAL A 9 8.14 0.64 1.22
C VAL A 9 8.50 2.11 1.16
N ASP A 10 9.80 2.43 1.09
CA ASP A 10 10.27 3.82 1.00
C ASP A 10 9.75 4.51 -0.26
N ARG A 11 9.67 3.80 -1.36
CA ARG A 11 9.14 4.34 -2.61
C ARG A 11 7.64 4.59 -2.52
N LEU A 12 6.88 3.65 -1.94
CA LEU A 12 5.45 3.83 -1.70
C LEU A 12 5.20 5.01 -0.75
N ALA A 13 5.99 5.11 0.31
CA ALA A 13 5.90 6.21 1.27
C ALA A 13 6.27 7.56 0.64
N SER A 14 7.26 7.58 -0.23
CA SER A 14 7.69 8.78 -0.94
C SER A 14 6.54 9.37 -1.77
N HIS A 15 5.78 8.53 -2.46
CA HIS A 15 4.60 8.98 -3.19
C HIS A 15 3.56 9.59 -2.26
N ALA A 16 3.28 8.94 -1.13
CA ALA A 16 2.33 9.46 -0.15
C ALA A 16 2.77 10.80 0.42
N MET A 17 4.05 10.94 0.76
CA MET A 17 4.61 12.20 1.27
C MET A 17 4.57 13.31 0.23
N SER A 18 4.82 12.99 -1.03
CA SER A 18 4.85 13.95 -2.13
C SER A 18 3.49 14.57 -2.43
N LEU A 19 2.40 13.89 -2.06
CA LEU A 19 1.05 14.42 -2.24
C LEU A 19 0.77 15.62 -1.32
N GLY A 20 1.46 15.71 -0.18
CA GLY A 20 1.32 16.82 0.75
C GLY A 20 -0.03 16.88 1.47
N ILE A 21 -0.79 15.80 1.49
CA ILE A 21 -2.13 15.74 2.09
C ILE A 21 -2.16 14.98 3.42
N PHE A 22 -1.11 14.23 3.73
CA PHE A 22 -1.03 13.47 4.97
C PHE A 22 -0.22 14.22 6.02
N ASP A 23 -0.76 14.32 7.24
CA ASP A 23 -0.04 14.88 8.37
C ASP A 23 1.09 13.98 8.83
N ARG A 24 0.93 12.67 8.59
CA ARG A 24 1.92 11.67 8.98
C ARG A 24 1.88 10.51 7.99
N VAL A 25 3.07 10.02 7.59
CA VAL A 25 3.24 8.80 6.80
C VAL A 25 4.18 7.88 7.57
N ASN A 26 3.67 6.72 8.01
CA ASN A 26 4.45 5.71 8.73
C ASN A 26 4.77 4.54 7.81
N THR A 27 5.94 3.94 8.00
CA THR A 27 6.38 2.78 7.22
C THR A 27 6.28 1.47 8.01
N HIS A 28 5.38 1.42 8.97
CA HIS A 28 5.09 0.25 9.81
C HIS A 28 3.62 0.27 10.20
N GLU A 29 3.11 -0.88 10.65
CA GLU A 29 1.77 -0.95 11.21
C GLU A 29 1.70 -0.09 12.47
N PRO A 30 0.68 0.79 12.60
CA PRO A 30 0.61 1.67 13.77
C PRO A 30 0.44 0.90 15.06
N LYS A 31 1.28 1.18 16.03
CA LYS A 31 1.18 0.63 17.40
C LYS A 31 0.38 1.52 18.32
N ASN A 32 0.31 2.80 18.00
CA ASN A 32 -0.41 3.81 18.76
C ASN A 32 -1.49 4.44 17.88
N ALA A 33 -2.48 5.06 18.51
CA ALA A 33 -3.55 5.73 17.79
C ALA A 33 -2.97 6.79 16.83
N PRO A 34 -3.51 6.88 15.59
CA PRO A 34 -3.16 7.97 14.69
C PRO A 34 -3.51 9.32 15.34
N GLY A 35 -2.75 10.35 15.00
CA GLY A 35 -3.02 11.70 15.49
C GLY A 35 -4.25 12.31 14.85
N ARG A 36 -4.39 13.63 14.99
CA ARG A 36 -5.44 14.40 14.31
C ARG A 36 -5.11 14.49 12.82
N GLY A 37 -6.15 14.74 12.02
CA GLY A 37 -6.01 14.91 10.59
C GLY A 37 -5.90 13.60 9.84
N LEU A 38 -5.32 13.66 8.66
CA LEU A 38 -5.20 12.51 7.76
C LEU A 38 -3.83 11.88 7.90
N SER A 39 -3.79 10.60 8.20
CA SER A 39 -2.56 9.83 8.38
C SER A 39 -2.52 8.64 7.44
N CYS A 40 -1.32 8.23 7.06
CA CYS A 40 -1.10 7.07 6.21
C CYS A 40 -0.08 6.15 6.86
N ALA A 41 -0.29 4.84 6.76
CA ALA A 41 0.65 3.84 7.21
C ALA A 41 0.82 2.76 6.15
N ILE A 42 2.04 2.30 5.94
CA ILE A 42 2.41 1.35 4.90
C ILE A 42 3.18 0.20 5.52
N TRP A 43 2.71 -1.04 5.30
CA TRP A 43 3.42 -2.23 5.77
C TRP A 43 3.08 -3.43 4.88
N VAL A 44 3.92 -4.46 4.94
CA VAL A 44 3.70 -5.68 4.18
C VAL A 44 2.55 -6.48 4.79
N GLN A 45 1.70 -7.04 3.93
CA GLN A 45 0.62 -7.91 4.34
C GLN A 45 0.91 -9.37 3.97
N ARG A 46 1.40 -9.62 2.75
CA ARG A 46 1.52 -10.96 2.22
C ARG A 46 2.63 -11.05 1.19
N ILE A 47 3.32 -12.18 1.17
CA ILE A 47 4.33 -12.52 0.17
C ILE A 47 3.99 -13.91 -0.38
N ASP A 48 3.82 -14.01 -1.69
CA ASP A 48 3.57 -15.30 -2.34
C ASP A 48 4.20 -15.34 -3.74
N PRO A 49 4.44 -16.53 -4.29
CA PRO A 49 4.96 -16.64 -5.64
C PRO A 49 3.88 -16.34 -6.68
N ALA A 50 4.29 -15.74 -7.80
CA ALA A 50 3.43 -15.50 -8.95
C ALA A 50 3.60 -16.63 -9.97
N GLY A 51 2.74 -17.65 -9.87
CA GLY A 51 2.89 -18.89 -10.63
C GLY A 51 2.94 -18.71 -12.14
N THR A 52 2.08 -17.86 -12.70
CA THR A 52 1.99 -17.63 -14.15
C THR A 52 3.14 -16.79 -14.69
N LEU A 53 3.90 -16.12 -13.83
CA LEU A 53 4.98 -15.20 -14.21
C LEU A 53 6.37 -15.75 -13.84
N SER A 54 6.41 -16.92 -13.21
CA SER A 54 7.66 -17.56 -12.79
C SER A 54 8.20 -18.46 -13.88
N GLY A 55 9.54 -18.57 -13.94
CA GLY A 55 10.23 -19.51 -14.82
C GLY A 55 10.63 -20.79 -14.08
N LEU A 56 11.38 -21.64 -14.79
CA LEU A 56 11.87 -22.90 -14.23
C LEU A 56 13.10 -22.73 -13.32
N SER A 57 13.85 -21.64 -13.52
CA SER A 57 15.10 -21.39 -12.78
C SER A 57 14.94 -20.38 -11.66
N SER A 58 13.91 -19.53 -11.72
CA SER A 58 13.66 -18.52 -10.70
C SER A 58 12.19 -18.21 -10.57
N THR A 59 11.82 -17.70 -9.41
CA THR A 59 10.44 -17.38 -9.06
C THR A 59 10.24 -15.88 -9.02
N THR A 60 9.18 -15.40 -9.69
CA THR A 60 8.69 -14.04 -9.53
C THR A 60 7.83 -13.98 -8.27
N GLY A 61 8.15 -13.05 -7.37
CA GLY A 61 7.40 -12.84 -6.15
C GLY A 61 6.29 -11.83 -6.32
N ARG A 62 5.21 -12.03 -5.58
CA ARG A 62 4.11 -11.09 -5.47
C ARG A 62 3.99 -10.67 -4.02
N ILE A 63 4.29 -9.40 -3.75
CA ILE A 63 4.28 -8.85 -2.40
C ILE A 63 3.13 -7.86 -2.32
N THR A 64 2.22 -8.08 -1.38
CA THR A 64 1.08 -7.19 -1.18
C THR A 64 1.35 -6.31 0.03
N PHE A 65 1.28 -5.00 -0.19
CA PHE A 65 1.43 -4.01 0.87
C PHE A 65 0.07 -3.42 1.23
N ASN A 66 -0.13 -3.17 2.52
CA ASN A 66 -1.23 -2.33 2.98
C ASN A 66 -0.77 -0.88 2.94
N VAL A 67 -1.57 -0.04 2.30
CA VAL A 67 -1.44 1.41 2.37
C VAL A 67 -2.74 1.93 2.97
N ARG A 68 -2.74 2.22 4.25
CA ARG A 68 -3.95 2.53 4.99
C ARG A 68 -4.02 4.00 5.32
N CYS A 69 -5.12 4.63 4.96
CA CYS A 69 -5.40 6.03 5.25
C CYS A 69 -6.41 6.11 6.39
N TYR A 70 -6.11 6.95 7.38
CA TYR A 70 -6.94 7.12 8.57
C TYR A 70 -7.34 8.57 8.73
N THR A 71 -8.54 8.78 9.26
CA THR A 71 -8.95 10.07 9.80
C THR A 71 -9.79 9.87 11.07
N ASN A 72 -9.70 10.82 12.00
CA ASN A 72 -10.46 10.78 13.23
C ASN A 72 -11.94 11.02 12.94
N MET A 73 -12.83 10.21 13.52
CA MET A 73 -14.28 10.35 13.36
C MET A 73 -14.83 11.62 14.01
N LEU A 74 -14.05 12.29 14.85
CA LEU A 74 -14.42 13.57 15.45
C LEU A 74 -14.04 14.78 14.60
N GLN A 75 -13.53 14.55 13.39
CA GLN A 75 -13.15 15.63 12.48
C GLN A 75 -14.38 16.44 12.06
N GLN A 76 -14.21 17.76 11.97
CA GLN A 76 -15.24 18.68 11.53
C GLN A 76 -14.85 19.31 10.18
N PRO A 77 -15.78 19.47 9.23
CA PRO A 77 -17.16 18.98 9.29
C PRO A 77 -17.25 17.46 9.09
N GLU A 78 -18.23 16.83 9.70
CA GLU A 78 -18.38 15.36 9.68
C GLU A 78 -18.56 14.79 8.28
N ASP A 79 -19.27 15.48 7.42
CA ASP A 79 -19.56 15.07 6.06
C ASP A 79 -18.33 15.19 5.12
N ALA A 80 -17.21 15.74 5.59
CA ALA A 80 -15.95 15.77 4.86
C ALA A 80 -15.08 14.52 5.11
N ILE A 81 -15.43 13.68 6.08
CA ILE A 81 -14.60 12.53 6.47
C ILE A 81 -14.39 11.56 5.30
N ASP A 82 -15.46 11.03 4.74
CA ASP A 82 -15.36 10.09 3.62
C ASP A 82 -14.85 10.74 2.33
N PRO A 83 -15.31 11.95 1.93
CA PRO A 83 -14.73 12.61 0.77
C PRO A 83 -13.24 12.89 0.88
N ASN A 84 -12.73 13.25 2.05
CA ASN A 84 -11.29 13.46 2.25
C ASN A 84 -10.50 12.18 2.10
N LEU A 85 -11.00 11.07 2.63
CA LEU A 85 -10.37 9.76 2.47
C LEU A 85 -10.40 9.29 1.01
N LEU A 86 -11.53 9.48 0.32
CA LEU A 86 -11.65 9.12 -1.09
C LEU A 86 -10.67 9.90 -1.96
N ARG A 87 -10.49 11.19 -1.71
CA ARG A 87 -9.50 11.99 -2.44
C ARG A 87 -8.07 11.50 -2.20
N ALA A 88 -7.77 11.15 -0.95
CA ALA A 88 -6.45 10.63 -0.59
C ALA A 88 -6.16 9.31 -1.31
N VAL A 89 -7.11 8.40 -1.28
CA VAL A 89 -6.99 7.09 -1.93
C VAL A 89 -6.89 7.23 -3.44
N ASP A 90 -7.72 8.07 -4.05
CA ASP A 90 -7.68 8.34 -5.48
C ASP A 90 -6.33 8.92 -5.90
N ALA A 91 -5.79 9.85 -5.12
CA ALA A 91 -4.48 10.44 -5.37
C ALA A 91 -3.36 9.40 -5.28
N LEU A 92 -3.44 8.48 -4.31
CA LEU A 92 -2.47 7.39 -4.18
C LEU A 92 -2.55 6.41 -5.34
N ILE A 93 -3.75 6.02 -5.75
CA ILE A 93 -3.94 5.14 -6.92
C ILE A 93 -3.35 5.79 -8.17
N SER A 94 -3.61 7.08 -8.37
CA SER A 94 -3.05 7.83 -9.50
C SER A 94 -1.53 7.87 -9.45
N ALA A 95 -0.94 8.11 -8.27
CA ALA A 95 0.50 8.16 -8.09
C ALA A 95 1.16 6.82 -8.39
N TYR A 96 0.61 5.73 -7.87
CA TYR A 96 1.15 4.39 -8.10
C TYR A 96 0.93 3.91 -9.53
N SER A 97 -0.18 4.28 -10.15
CA SER A 97 -0.43 3.99 -11.56
C SER A 97 0.52 4.76 -12.48
N GLY A 98 0.87 5.99 -12.11
CA GLY A 98 1.80 6.82 -12.85
C GLY A 98 3.26 6.43 -12.70
N ASP A 99 3.60 5.60 -11.71
CA ASP A 99 4.95 5.10 -11.46
C ASP A 99 4.87 3.60 -11.14
N PHE A 100 4.23 2.83 -12.03
CA PHE A 100 3.91 1.44 -11.73
C PHE A 100 5.13 0.51 -11.68
N THR A 101 6.31 0.96 -12.06
CA THR A 101 7.57 0.24 -11.85
C THR A 101 8.32 0.72 -10.61
N LEU A 102 7.76 1.66 -9.87
CA LEU A 102 8.36 2.30 -8.69
C LEU A 102 9.81 2.75 -8.95
N GLY A 103 9.98 3.54 -10.02
CA GLY A 103 11.29 4.03 -10.42
C GLY A 103 12.20 2.95 -11.00
N GLY A 104 11.65 1.87 -11.51
CA GLY A 104 12.41 0.75 -12.07
C GLY A 104 12.94 -0.23 -11.04
N THR A 105 12.48 -0.15 -9.79
CA THR A 105 12.95 -1.03 -8.70
C THR A 105 12.20 -2.36 -8.63
N VAL A 106 11.04 -2.45 -9.28
CA VAL A 106 10.22 -3.65 -9.31
C VAL A 106 9.76 -3.91 -10.75
N ARG A 107 9.20 -5.10 -11.00
CA ARG A 107 8.60 -5.37 -12.32
C ARG A 107 7.45 -4.40 -12.58
N ASN A 108 6.47 -4.40 -11.71
CA ASN A 108 5.35 -3.44 -11.77
C ASN A 108 4.45 -3.58 -10.53
N VAL A 109 3.66 -2.56 -10.30
CA VAL A 109 2.49 -2.66 -9.44
C VAL A 109 1.42 -3.41 -10.23
N ASP A 110 0.89 -4.48 -9.67
CA ASP A 110 -0.11 -5.34 -10.35
C ASP A 110 -1.51 -4.72 -10.23
N LEU A 111 -1.76 -3.70 -11.06
CA LEU A 111 -2.96 -2.90 -10.98
C LEU A 111 -4.25 -3.71 -11.23
N LEU A 112 -4.18 -4.67 -12.14
CA LEU A 112 -5.36 -5.41 -12.62
C LEU A 112 -5.38 -6.87 -12.20
N GLY A 113 -4.40 -7.33 -11.42
CA GLY A 113 -4.36 -8.71 -10.95
C GLY A 113 -3.79 -9.71 -11.95
N MET A 114 -2.98 -9.26 -12.89
CA MET A 114 -2.38 -10.12 -13.94
C MET A 114 -1.45 -11.18 -13.37
N GLY A 115 -0.82 -10.92 -12.22
CA GLY A 115 0.14 -11.82 -11.59
C GLY A 115 -0.44 -12.72 -10.50
N GLY A 116 -1.74 -12.78 -10.35
CA GLY A 116 -2.35 -13.61 -9.31
C GLY A 116 -3.78 -13.23 -8.99
N SER A 117 -4.15 -13.35 -7.73
CA SER A 117 -5.50 -13.08 -7.25
C SER A 117 -5.68 -11.60 -6.92
N GLY A 118 -6.54 -10.93 -7.67
CA GLY A 118 -6.89 -9.54 -7.42
C GLY A 118 -5.79 -8.54 -7.76
N GLY A 119 -6.16 -7.37 -8.24
CA GLY A 119 -5.26 -6.25 -8.45
C GLY A 119 -5.27 -5.30 -7.27
N LEU A 120 -4.87 -4.07 -7.54
CA LEU A 120 -4.94 -3.00 -6.56
C LEU A 120 -6.41 -2.69 -6.25
N TYR A 121 -6.79 -2.71 -4.99
CA TYR A 121 -8.17 -2.43 -4.58
C TYR A 121 -8.19 -1.74 -3.20
N VAL A 122 -9.35 -1.15 -2.88
CA VAL A 122 -9.54 -0.38 -1.65
C VAL A 122 -10.77 -0.90 -0.92
N GLU A 123 -10.65 -1.06 0.40
CA GLU A 123 -11.78 -1.32 1.28
C GLU A 123 -11.85 -0.27 2.38
N ALA A 124 -13.05 0.16 2.67
CA ALA A 124 -13.32 1.08 3.78
C ALA A 124 -13.63 0.30 5.06
N GLY A 125 -13.29 0.87 6.18
CA GLY A 125 -13.55 0.25 7.47
C GLY A 125 -13.42 1.25 8.62
N TYR A 126 -13.40 0.70 9.82
CA TYR A 126 -13.25 1.47 11.05
C TYR A 126 -12.19 0.84 11.92
N LEU A 127 -11.49 1.66 12.69
CA LEU A 127 -10.51 1.22 13.67
C LEU A 127 -10.85 1.83 15.01
N ASN A 128 -10.97 1.00 16.05
CA ASN A 128 -11.07 1.46 17.43
C ASN A 128 -9.71 1.26 18.10
N MET A 129 -9.06 2.36 18.46
CA MET A 129 -7.76 2.34 19.11
C MET A 129 -7.71 3.42 20.19
N ASN A 130 -7.30 3.06 21.40
CA ASN A 130 -7.25 3.97 22.57
C ASN A 130 -8.60 4.65 22.82
N GLU A 131 -9.69 3.88 22.74
CA GLU A 131 -11.08 4.34 22.96
C GLU A 131 -11.55 5.39 21.95
N ARG A 132 -10.84 5.53 20.82
CA ARG A 132 -11.22 6.42 19.71
C ARG A 132 -11.51 5.62 18.47
N ILE A 133 -12.51 6.06 17.71
CA ILE A 133 -12.89 5.45 16.45
C ILE A 133 -12.28 6.29 15.31
N TYR A 134 -11.63 5.59 14.39
CA TYR A 134 -11.09 6.18 13.17
C TYR A 134 -11.79 5.59 11.96
N ARG A 135 -12.10 6.45 11.00
CA ARG A 135 -12.51 6.01 9.67
C ARG A 135 -11.24 5.71 8.88
N LEU A 136 -11.24 4.59 8.16
CA LEU A 136 -10.08 4.21 7.37
C LEU A 136 -10.47 3.66 6.01
N MET A 137 -9.54 3.79 5.08
CA MET A 137 -9.58 3.09 3.80
C MET A 137 -8.23 2.43 3.60
N THR A 138 -8.24 1.12 3.33
CA THR A 138 -7.03 0.34 3.10
C THR A 138 -6.89 0.07 1.62
N LEU A 139 -5.76 0.47 1.07
CA LEU A 139 -5.37 0.19 -0.29
C LEU A 139 -4.44 -1.02 -0.25
N TRP A 140 -4.83 -2.11 -0.91
CA TRP A 140 -3.96 -3.27 -1.08
C TRP A 140 -3.20 -3.12 -2.39
N VAL A 141 -1.87 -3.03 -2.28
CA VAL A 141 -0.98 -2.76 -3.40
C VAL A 141 -0.14 -4.00 -3.66
N PRO A 142 -0.51 -4.84 -4.65
CA PRO A 142 0.30 -5.99 -5.02
C PRO A 142 1.43 -5.55 -5.95
N ILE A 143 2.63 -6.01 -5.65
CA ILE A 143 3.85 -5.67 -6.38
C ILE A 143 4.53 -6.93 -6.87
N LEU A 144 4.92 -6.95 -8.15
CA LEU A 144 5.61 -8.07 -8.77
C LEU A 144 7.11 -7.76 -8.86
N VAL A 145 7.92 -8.70 -8.37
CA VAL A 145 9.37 -8.61 -8.43
C VAL A 145 9.89 -9.84 -9.16
N ASN A 146 10.53 -9.63 -10.31
CA ASN A 146 11.07 -10.70 -11.13
C ASN A 146 12.28 -11.37 -10.51
N ASP A 147 12.44 -12.66 -10.79
CA ASP A 147 13.64 -13.43 -10.49
C ASP A 147 14.10 -13.27 -9.04
N LEU A 148 13.12 -13.28 -8.13
CA LEU A 148 13.36 -13.00 -6.72
C LEU A 148 14.03 -14.17 -6.02
N TRP A 149 13.57 -15.39 -6.30
CA TRP A 149 14.10 -16.60 -5.67
C TRP A 149 14.56 -17.58 -6.72
N ASP A 150 15.81 -18.03 -6.61
CA ASP A 150 16.40 -19.01 -7.50
C ASP A 150 15.93 -20.40 -7.11
N GLN A 151 15.57 -21.21 -8.11
CA GLN A 151 15.20 -22.59 -7.94
C GLN A 151 16.43 -23.47 -8.17
N ALA A 152 16.71 -24.36 -7.24
CA ALA A 152 17.82 -25.31 -7.33
C ALA A 152 17.30 -26.76 -7.27
N ALA A 153 17.92 -27.64 -8.08
CA ALA A 153 17.59 -29.04 -8.06
C ALA A 153 18.18 -29.76 -6.83
#